data_0f7e9bf11257ccc239742b314c84c0f2
#
_entry.id   0f7e9bf11257ccc239742b314c84c0f2
#
_cell.length_a   1.000
_cell.length_b   1.000
_cell.length_c   1.000
_cell.angle_alpha   90.00
_cell.angle_beta   90.00
_cell.angle_gamma   90.00
#
_symmetry.space_group_name_H-M   'P 1'
#
loop_
_entity.id
_entity.type
_entity.pdbx_description
1 polymer ?
#
loop_
_entity_poly.entity_id
_entity_poly.type
_entity_poly.pdbx_seq_one_letter_code
_entity_poly.pdbx_strand_id
1 'polypeptide(L)'
;ESHTFRRLQLAAEQGGSLGLLLRPASFRGQPSWSDVQLVVQPVAGGSPAGWRLQVQITRLRSGRAGGKVTLEMDDTTGKLRLSEVPQVEVGRPKSERKLSRFASTTRRNSA
;
A
#
# COMPACT_ATOMS: atom_id res chain seq x y z
N GLU A 1 -19.14 -14.03 3.84
CA GLU A 1 -17.80 -14.14 3.18
C GLU A 1 -16.66 -14.36 4.18
N SER A 2 -16.69 -13.80 5.39
CA SER A 2 -15.59 -13.93 6.36
C SER A 2 -15.31 -15.35 6.82
N HIS A 3 -16.34 -16.21 6.92
CA HIS A 3 -16.18 -17.60 7.32
C HIS A 3 -15.39 -18.44 6.31
N THR A 4 -15.55 -18.19 5.02
CA THR A 4 -14.80 -18.88 3.97
C THR A 4 -13.32 -18.58 4.05
N PHE A 5 -12.94 -17.30 4.25
CA PHE A 5 -11.55 -16.90 4.40
C PHE A 5 -10.91 -17.49 5.67
N ARG A 6 -11.66 -17.54 6.76
CA ARG A 6 -11.17 -18.18 8.00
C ARG A 6 -10.88 -19.66 7.79
N ARG A 7 -11.75 -20.37 7.09
CA ARG A 7 -11.54 -21.79 6.75
C ARG A 7 -10.31 -22.00 5.88
N LEU A 8 -10.09 -21.15 4.88
CA LEU A 8 -8.90 -21.20 4.02
C LEU A 8 -7.62 -20.95 4.82
N GLN A 9 -7.63 -19.97 5.71
CA GLN A 9 -6.49 -19.70 6.58
C GLN A 9 -6.16 -20.90 7.47
N LEU A 10 -7.15 -21.48 8.14
CA LEU A 10 -6.97 -22.64 9.00
C LEU A 10 -6.45 -23.87 8.22
N ALA A 11 -6.96 -24.08 7.01
CA ALA A 11 -6.48 -25.16 6.15
C ALA A 11 -5.01 -24.97 5.75
N ALA A 12 -4.60 -23.75 5.43
CA ALA A 12 -3.21 -23.42 5.13
C ALA A 12 -2.30 -23.63 6.35
N GLU A 13 -2.72 -23.17 7.54
CA GLU A 13 -1.99 -23.34 8.79
C GLU A 13 -1.83 -24.84 9.13
N GLN A 14 -2.89 -25.62 9.06
CA GLN A 14 -2.88 -27.07 9.35
C GLN A 14 -2.07 -27.87 8.34
N GLY A 15 -2.11 -27.46 7.08
CA GLY A 15 -1.37 -28.12 6.01
C GLY A 15 0.09 -27.65 5.87
N GLY A 16 0.55 -26.70 6.69
CA GLY A 16 1.90 -26.12 6.58
C GLY A 16 2.17 -25.48 5.22
N SER A 17 1.12 -24.98 4.57
CA SER A 17 1.18 -24.38 3.23
C SER A 17 0.93 -22.87 3.24
N LEU A 18 1.40 -22.20 2.20
CA LEU A 18 1.13 -20.79 1.97
C LEU A 18 -0.19 -20.64 1.20
N GLY A 19 -1.14 -19.93 1.80
CA GLY A 19 -2.37 -19.51 1.11
C GLY A 19 -2.19 -18.14 0.46
N LEU A 20 -2.49 -18.02 -0.82
CA LEU A 20 -2.46 -16.76 -1.56
C LEU A 20 -3.86 -16.41 -2.08
N LEU A 21 -4.37 -15.25 -1.69
CA LEU A 21 -5.68 -14.76 -2.13
C LEU A 21 -5.52 -13.48 -2.94
N LEU A 22 -5.91 -13.53 -4.20
CA LEU A 22 -5.95 -12.37 -5.08
C LEU A 22 -7.34 -11.74 -5.07
N ARG A 23 -7.39 -10.42 -4.87
CA ARG A 23 -8.64 -9.65 -4.82
C ARG A 23 -8.49 -8.34 -5.60
N PRO A 24 -9.57 -7.85 -6.23
CA PRO A 24 -9.58 -6.52 -6.82
C PRO A 24 -9.26 -5.42 -5.79
N ALA A 25 -8.67 -4.32 -6.25
CA ALA A 25 -8.32 -3.18 -5.39
C ALA A 25 -9.53 -2.53 -4.68
N SER A 26 -10.74 -2.72 -5.20
CA SER A 26 -12.00 -2.29 -4.58
C SER A 26 -12.25 -2.90 -3.20
N PHE A 27 -11.60 -4.03 -2.90
CA PHE A 27 -11.67 -4.68 -1.58
C PHE A 27 -10.64 -4.14 -0.57
N ARG A 28 -9.90 -3.11 -0.95
CA ARG A 28 -8.92 -2.47 -0.07
C ARG A 28 -9.60 -1.96 1.21
N GLY A 29 -8.98 -2.25 2.35
CA GLY A 29 -9.52 -1.84 3.65
C GLY A 29 -10.62 -2.74 4.22
N GLN A 30 -11.08 -3.74 3.47
CA GLN A 30 -12.01 -4.71 4.03
C GLN A 30 -11.30 -5.69 4.98
N PRO A 31 -11.96 -6.11 6.07
CA PRO A 31 -11.40 -7.09 6.98
C PRO A 31 -11.01 -8.37 6.24
N SER A 32 -9.86 -8.91 6.58
CA SER A 32 -9.41 -10.20 6.11
C SER A 32 -8.67 -10.94 7.23
N TRP A 33 -8.64 -12.26 7.15
CA TRP A 33 -7.92 -13.13 8.07
C TRP A 33 -6.47 -13.38 7.64
N SER A 34 -5.99 -12.68 6.62
CA SER A 34 -4.62 -12.80 6.14
C SER A 34 -3.62 -12.22 7.14
N ASP A 35 -2.48 -12.86 7.29
CA ASP A 35 -1.37 -12.38 8.12
C ASP A 35 -0.67 -11.20 7.47
N VAL A 36 -0.63 -11.18 6.14
CA VAL A 36 -0.03 -10.11 5.34
C VAL A 36 -1.04 -9.67 4.28
N GLN A 37 -1.20 -8.36 4.14
CA GLN A 37 -1.92 -7.75 3.02
C GLN A 37 -0.99 -6.84 2.24
N LEU A 38 -0.97 -7.06 0.94
CA LEU A 38 -0.23 -6.24 -0.02
C LEU A 38 -1.19 -5.57 -0.99
N VAL A 39 -0.89 -4.35 -1.33
CA VAL A 39 -1.50 -3.66 -2.48
C VAL A 39 -0.44 -3.54 -3.56
N VAL A 40 -0.74 -4.07 -4.73
CA VAL A 40 0.14 -4.03 -5.89
C VAL A 40 -0.52 -3.17 -6.95
N GLN A 41 0.21 -2.18 -7.44
CA GLN A 41 -0.28 -1.24 -8.45
C GLN A 41 0.76 -1.05 -9.55
N PRO A 42 0.37 -1.03 -10.82
CA PRO A 42 1.25 -0.60 -11.88
C PRO A 42 1.53 0.91 -11.72
N VAL A 43 2.76 1.32 -11.98
CA VAL A 43 3.17 2.72 -11.99
C VAL A 43 3.84 3.07 -13.32
N ALA A 44 3.69 4.32 -13.74
CA ALA A 44 4.28 4.79 -14.97
C ALA A 44 5.82 4.84 -14.91
N GLY A 45 6.49 4.83 -16.08
CA GLY A 45 7.91 5.02 -16.20
C GLY A 45 8.76 3.75 -16.11
N GLY A 46 8.16 2.59 -16.34
CA GLY A 46 8.94 1.36 -16.57
C GLY A 46 9.76 1.40 -17.86
N SER A 47 10.72 0.50 -17.95
CA SER A 47 11.46 0.27 -19.19
C SER A 47 10.49 -0.11 -20.33
N PRO A 48 10.79 0.21 -21.61
CA PRO A 48 9.97 -0.21 -22.74
C PRO A 48 9.73 -1.72 -22.81
N ALA A 49 10.62 -2.51 -22.23
CA ALA A 49 10.55 -3.97 -22.19
C ALA A 49 10.20 -4.52 -20.79
N GLY A 50 9.53 -3.75 -19.95
CA GLY A 50 9.22 -4.19 -18.60
C GLY A 50 8.13 -3.39 -17.93
N TRP A 51 7.71 -3.90 -16.79
CA TRP A 51 6.63 -3.33 -15.97
C TRP A 51 7.20 -2.80 -14.66
N ARG A 52 6.70 -1.66 -14.24
CA ARG A 52 7.01 -1.13 -12.92
C ARG A 52 5.80 -1.27 -12.02
N LEU A 53 6.02 -1.87 -10.85
CA LEU A 53 4.98 -2.15 -9.87
C LEU A 53 5.32 -1.48 -8.55
N GLN A 54 4.37 -0.82 -7.95
CA GLN A 54 4.46 -0.37 -6.57
C GLN A 54 3.78 -1.41 -5.68
N VAL A 55 4.50 -1.89 -4.68
CA VAL A 55 4.00 -2.84 -3.68
C VAL A 55 3.98 -2.14 -2.33
N GLN A 56 2.83 -2.13 -1.68
CA GLN A 56 2.64 -1.55 -0.35
C GLN A 56 2.13 -2.61 0.61
N ILE A 57 2.77 -2.72 1.77
CA ILE A 57 2.27 -3.54 2.88
C ILE A 57 1.20 -2.73 3.61
N THR A 58 -0.06 -3.13 3.49
CA THR A 58 -1.18 -2.46 4.15
C THR A 58 -1.54 -3.08 5.49
N ARG A 59 -1.17 -4.36 5.67
CA ARG A 59 -1.34 -5.07 6.94
C ARG A 59 -0.23 -6.10 7.13
N LEU A 60 0.27 -6.18 8.34
CA LEU A 60 1.20 -7.21 8.78
C LEU A 60 0.85 -7.59 10.21
N ARG A 61 0.55 -8.86 10.45
CA ARG A 61 0.11 -9.36 11.76
C ARG A 61 1.19 -9.25 12.83
N SER A 62 2.43 -9.53 12.45
CA SER A 62 3.58 -9.59 13.35
C SER A 62 4.56 -8.43 13.20
N GLY A 63 4.14 -7.30 12.63
CA GLY A 63 5.06 -6.20 12.36
C GLY A 63 4.38 -4.87 12.07
N ARG A 64 5.17 -3.94 11.54
CA ARG A 64 4.70 -2.61 11.18
C ARG A 64 4.29 -2.58 9.71
N ALA A 65 3.03 -2.22 9.44
CA ALA A 65 2.55 -1.93 8.09
C ALA A 65 3.03 -0.56 7.59
N GLY A 66 2.85 -0.29 6.30
CA GLY A 66 3.12 1.00 5.68
C GLY A 66 4.37 1.05 4.81
N GLY A 67 5.17 0.00 4.78
CA GLY A 67 6.31 -0.10 3.86
C GLY A 67 5.86 -0.10 2.41
N LYS A 68 6.57 0.65 1.56
CA LYS A 68 6.36 0.74 0.13
C LYS A 68 7.66 0.46 -0.62
N VAL A 69 7.58 -0.30 -1.68
CA VAL A 69 8.72 -0.53 -2.60
C VAL A 69 8.22 -0.44 -4.04
N THR A 70 9.11 -0.02 -4.92
CA THR A 70 8.86 -0.08 -6.35
C THR A 70 9.74 -1.18 -6.95
N LEU A 71 9.11 -2.08 -7.70
CA LEU A 71 9.76 -3.19 -8.35
C LEU A 71 9.70 -2.98 -9.87
N GLU A 72 10.74 -3.37 -10.55
CA GLU A 72 10.78 -3.52 -12.00
C GLU A 72 10.77 -4.99 -12.36
N MET A 73 9.89 -5.35 -13.27
CA MET A 73 9.79 -6.68 -13.83
C MET A 73 10.27 -6.65 -15.28
N ASP A 74 11.24 -7.46 -15.58
CA ASP A 74 11.69 -7.70 -16.94
C ASP A 74 10.66 -8.59 -17.65
N ASP A 75 10.07 -8.08 -18.72
CA ASP A 75 9.00 -8.78 -19.46
C ASP A 75 9.50 -10.03 -20.19
N THR A 76 10.79 -10.07 -20.54
CA THR A 76 11.40 -11.20 -21.25
C THR A 76 11.72 -12.36 -20.29
N THR A 77 12.24 -12.04 -19.11
CA THR A 77 12.73 -13.05 -18.16
C THR A 77 11.79 -13.26 -16.97
N GLY A 78 10.83 -12.35 -16.74
CA GLY A 78 9.97 -12.34 -15.57
C GLY A 78 10.71 -12.02 -14.27
N LYS A 79 11.98 -11.61 -14.31
CA LYS A 79 12.74 -11.28 -13.12
C LYS A 79 12.29 -9.98 -12.51
N LEU A 80 12.16 -9.96 -11.18
CA LEU A 80 11.86 -8.78 -10.39
C LEU A 80 13.13 -8.23 -9.74
N ARG A 81 13.28 -6.91 -9.76
CA ARG A 81 14.35 -6.18 -9.07
C ARG A 81 13.80 -4.92 -8.41
N LEU A 82 14.45 -4.43 -7.39
CA LEU A 82 14.12 -3.12 -6.82
C LEU A 82 14.42 -2.03 -7.84
N SER A 83 13.47 -1.12 -8.00
CA SER A 83 13.69 0.09 -8.79
C SER A 83 14.57 1.05 -8.00
N GLU A 84 15.68 1.48 -8.57
CA GLU A 84 16.59 2.46 -7.98
C GLU A 84 16.08 3.91 -8.12
N VAL A 85 14.98 4.11 -8.81
CA VAL A 85 14.39 5.45 -8.97
C VAL A 85 13.81 5.90 -7.64
N PRO A 86 14.28 7.02 -7.08
CA PRO A 86 13.70 7.57 -5.86
C PRO A 86 12.20 7.76 -6.04
N GLN A 87 11.41 7.24 -5.12
CA GLN A 87 9.99 7.55 -5.10
C GLN A 87 9.88 9.04 -4.77
N VAL A 88 9.49 9.83 -5.76
CA VAL A 88 8.96 11.15 -5.48
C VAL A 88 7.64 10.90 -4.76
N GLU A 89 7.66 10.97 -3.43
CA GLU A 89 6.43 11.15 -2.69
C GLU A 89 5.78 12.39 -3.28
N VAL A 90 4.67 12.20 -3.98
CA VAL A 90 3.79 13.31 -4.30
C VAL A 90 3.27 13.78 -2.95
N GLY A 91 4.02 14.70 -2.35
CA GLY A 91 3.66 15.31 -1.09
C GLY A 91 2.25 15.83 -1.21
N ARG A 92 1.43 15.56 -0.21
CA ARG A 92 0.14 16.25 -0.04
C ARG A 92 0.35 17.72 -0.35
N PRO A 93 -0.50 18.35 -1.17
CA PRO A 93 -0.38 19.75 -1.47
C PRO A 93 -0.31 20.54 -0.17
N LYS A 94 0.72 21.35 -0.02
CA LYS A 94 0.97 22.21 1.15
C LYS A 94 -0.13 23.27 1.40
N SER A 95 -1.25 23.19 0.71
CA SER A 95 -2.33 24.16 0.78
C SER A 95 -3.18 24.10 2.06
N GLU A 96 -3.15 22.98 2.79
CA GLU A 96 -3.97 22.89 4.01
C GLU A 96 -3.29 23.42 5.30
N ARG A 97 -1.99 23.74 5.25
CA ARG A 97 -1.30 24.30 6.44
C ARG A 97 -1.43 25.80 6.61
N LYS A 98 -1.98 26.53 5.65
CA LYS A 98 -2.05 28.00 5.71
C LYS A 98 -3.36 28.55 6.28
N LEU A 99 -4.41 27.73 6.40
CA LEU A 99 -5.71 28.18 6.89
C LEU A 99 -5.88 28.16 8.41
N SER A 100 -5.02 27.48 9.15
CA SER A 100 -5.11 27.44 10.62
C SER A 100 -4.34 28.56 11.33
N ARG A 101 -3.54 29.35 10.60
CA ARG A 101 -2.78 30.48 11.19
C ARG A 101 -3.49 31.84 11.15
N PHE A 102 -4.62 31.95 10.47
CA PHE A 102 -5.35 33.22 10.37
C PHE A 102 -6.57 33.33 11.28
N ALA A 103 -6.88 32.32 12.08
CA ALA A 103 -8.05 32.31 12.97
C ALA A 103 -7.79 32.81 14.39
N SER A 104 -6.57 33.28 14.72
CA SER A 104 -6.24 33.68 16.08
C SER A 104 -5.80 35.14 16.29
N THR A 105 -6.08 36.02 15.33
CA THR A 105 -5.75 37.45 15.50
C THR A 105 -6.94 38.35 15.20
N THR A 106 -8.02 38.18 15.96
CA THR A 106 -9.04 39.26 16.08
C THR A 106 -9.76 39.11 17.41
N ARG A 107 -9.09 39.44 18.49
CA ARG A 107 -9.73 39.90 19.73
C ARG A 107 -8.70 40.57 20.61
N ARG A 108 -8.46 41.80 20.37
CA ARG A 108 -8.11 42.78 21.40
C ARG A 108 -8.20 44.20 20.79
N ASN A 109 -9.35 44.81 20.97
CA ASN A 109 -9.46 46.22 21.29
C ASN A 109 -10.93 46.55 21.57
N SER A 110 -11.26 46.67 22.82
CA SER A 110 -12.30 47.56 23.32
C SER A 110 -11.94 47.84 24.75
N ALA A 111 -11.29 48.90 24.95
CA ALA A 111 -11.31 49.59 26.19
C ALA A 111 -12.57 50.46 26.22
#